data_f48c4fa54ea01e230fcf98da6bc33ba2
#
_entry.id   f48c4fa54ea01e230fcf98da6bc33ba2
#
_cell.length_a   1.000
_cell.length_b   1.000
_cell.length_c   1.000
_cell.angle_alpha   90.00
_cell.angle_beta   90.00
_cell.angle_gamma   90.00
#
_symmetry.space_group_name_H-M   'P 1'
#
loop_
_entity.id
_entity.type
_entity.pdbx_description
1 polymer ?
#
loop_
_entity_poly.entity_id
_entity_poly.type
_entity_poly.pdbx_seq_one_letter_code
_entity_poly.pdbx_strand_id
1 'polypeptide(L)'
;MTEAGLAASAAALAAGYLGASLQLVWRQSRPRREATGLSPALYGLDFAEVRVKSRDGLELAAWWVPGGRERKAALLVHGLNASKGSPYVLPALPVYAQLGFGVLLVDLRAHGASPGGRTTLGALELRDVLGGLDWLAQRGYPREAVVLHGWSMGASTVLRVAAGESVRAVVADSGYARLSRLLRQRMGPWLYPGAALASRWLLGVNPAAVAPEAAAARLRAAGTPLFLLHGNADRTVPYDHALRLHAAYPEARLWTLEGFPHVSAWRHPEYAARLHAFLSGLGGRW
;
A
#
# COMPACT_ATOMS: atom_id res chain seq x y z
N MET A 1 -38.47 -17.03 -31.98
CA MET A 1 -37.24 -16.18 -32.13
C MET A 1 -36.33 -16.89 -33.09
N THR A 2 -35.82 -16.21 -34.10
CA THR A 2 -34.87 -16.80 -35.05
C THR A 2 -33.52 -16.92 -34.40
N GLU A 3 -32.67 -17.87 -34.84
CA GLU A 3 -31.29 -18.02 -34.35
C GLU A 3 -30.50 -16.72 -34.47
N ALA A 4 -30.68 -15.97 -35.54
CA ALA A 4 -30.11 -14.65 -35.73
C ALA A 4 -30.53 -13.62 -34.66
N GLY A 5 -31.79 -13.66 -34.22
CA GLY A 5 -32.31 -12.81 -33.17
C GLY A 5 -31.70 -13.13 -31.79
N LEU A 6 -31.54 -14.43 -31.50
CA LEU A 6 -30.85 -14.88 -30.27
C LEU A 6 -29.37 -14.46 -30.25
N ALA A 7 -28.67 -14.64 -31.37
CA ALA A 7 -27.25 -14.23 -31.50
C ALA A 7 -27.11 -12.70 -31.34
N ALA A 8 -27.96 -11.90 -31.94
CA ALA A 8 -27.95 -10.45 -31.80
C ALA A 8 -28.20 -9.99 -30.35
N SER A 9 -29.17 -10.64 -29.66
CA SER A 9 -29.43 -10.35 -28.24
C SER A 9 -28.29 -10.72 -27.34
N ALA A 10 -27.64 -11.88 -27.55
CA ALA A 10 -26.44 -12.29 -26.80
C ALA A 10 -25.26 -11.32 -27.01
N ALA A 11 -25.06 -10.89 -28.26
CA ALA A 11 -23.99 -9.92 -28.58
C ALA A 11 -24.24 -8.55 -27.89
N ALA A 12 -25.49 -8.07 -27.88
CA ALA A 12 -25.86 -6.82 -27.20
C ALA A 12 -25.64 -6.90 -25.68
N LEU A 13 -26.01 -8.03 -25.05
CA LEU A 13 -25.76 -8.26 -23.63
C LEU A 13 -24.27 -8.32 -23.30
N ALA A 14 -23.48 -9.00 -24.11
CA ALA A 14 -22.02 -9.06 -23.94
C ALA A 14 -21.38 -7.67 -24.10
N ALA A 15 -21.79 -6.89 -25.08
CA ALA A 15 -21.32 -5.52 -25.28
C ALA A 15 -21.67 -4.61 -24.10
N GLY A 16 -22.92 -4.70 -23.60
CA GLY A 16 -23.37 -3.98 -22.41
C GLY A 16 -22.57 -4.34 -21.16
N TYR A 17 -22.33 -5.64 -20.93
CA TYR A 17 -21.51 -6.14 -19.83
C TYR A 17 -20.06 -5.62 -19.89
N LEU A 18 -19.43 -5.67 -21.08
CA LEU A 18 -18.08 -5.15 -21.27
C LEU A 18 -18.03 -3.63 -21.09
N GLY A 19 -19.01 -2.90 -21.61
CA GLY A 19 -19.13 -1.45 -21.43
C GLY A 19 -19.24 -1.06 -19.96
N ALA A 20 -20.11 -1.74 -19.20
CA ALA A 20 -20.25 -1.53 -17.76
C ALA A 20 -18.95 -1.85 -17.01
N SER A 21 -18.26 -2.93 -17.36
CA SER A 21 -16.99 -3.33 -16.77
C SER A 21 -15.88 -2.30 -17.04
N LEU A 22 -15.80 -1.78 -18.26
CA LEU A 22 -14.86 -0.71 -18.63
C LEU A 22 -15.15 0.57 -17.86
N GLN A 23 -16.43 0.98 -17.76
CA GLN A 23 -16.84 2.15 -17.01
C GLN A 23 -16.52 2.02 -15.52
N LEU A 24 -16.74 0.84 -14.93
CA LEU A 24 -16.42 0.53 -13.55
C LEU A 24 -14.93 0.71 -13.28
N VAL A 25 -14.07 0.06 -14.07
CA VAL A 25 -12.61 0.16 -13.92
C VAL A 25 -12.12 1.59 -14.16
N TRP A 26 -12.65 2.28 -15.17
CA TRP A 26 -12.34 3.67 -15.45
C TRP A 26 -12.61 4.58 -14.26
N ARG A 27 -13.77 4.44 -13.60
CA ARG A 27 -14.14 5.21 -12.40
C ARG A 27 -13.27 4.84 -11.20
N GLN A 28 -13.08 3.54 -10.95
CA GLN A 28 -12.32 3.04 -9.80
C GLN A 28 -10.83 3.33 -9.89
N SER A 29 -10.28 3.48 -11.09
CA SER A 29 -8.87 3.82 -11.30
C SER A 29 -8.56 5.31 -11.11
N ARG A 30 -9.58 6.16 -10.89
CA ARG A 30 -9.40 7.60 -10.64
C ARG A 30 -9.62 7.91 -9.16
N PRO A 31 -8.54 7.95 -8.37
CA PRO A 31 -8.67 8.19 -6.95
C PRO A 31 -9.10 9.65 -6.68
N ARG A 32 -9.77 9.84 -5.56
CA ARG A 32 -9.99 11.18 -5.03
C ARG A 32 -8.66 11.69 -4.49
N ARG A 33 -8.33 12.95 -4.77
CA ARG A 33 -7.15 13.60 -4.19
C ARG A 33 -7.52 14.15 -2.83
N GLU A 34 -6.88 13.65 -1.79
CA GLU A 34 -7.06 14.14 -0.44
C GLU A 34 -6.15 15.34 -0.19
N ALA A 35 -6.72 16.42 0.33
CA ALA A 35 -6.00 17.57 0.87
C ALA A 35 -6.39 17.72 2.35
N THR A 36 -5.54 17.25 3.26
CA THR A 36 -5.86 17.22 4.68
C THR A 36 -5.49 18.48 5.44
N GLY A 37 -4.61 19.31 4.89
CA GLY A 37 -3.99 20.42 5.61
C GLY A 37 -3.05 19.99 6.76
N LEU A 38 -2.89 18.69 7.00
CA LEU A 38 -2.02 18.14 8.04
C LEU A 38 -0.63 17.89 7.49
N SER A 39 0.38 18.06 8.34
CA SER A 39 1.79 17.84 8.01
C SER A 39 2.58 17.34 9.23
N PRO A 40 3.87 16.98 9.09
CA PRO A 40 4.72 16.62 10.23
C PRO A 40 4.82 17.72 11.31
N ALA A 41 4.58 18.99 10.96
CA ALA A 41 4.53 20.09 11.91
C ALA A 41 3.47 19.90 13.02
N LEU A 42 2.43 19.10 12.79
CA LEU A 42 1.44 18.71 13.82
C LEU A 42 2.11 18.10 15.06
N TYR A 43 3.25 17.46 14.88
CA TYR A 43 4.06 16.81 15.93
C TYR A 43 5.33 17.58 16.28
N GLY A 44 5.44 18.85 15.87
CA GLY A 44 6.64 19.66 16.09
C GLY A 44 7.88 19.16 15.34
N LEU A 45 7.70 18.41 14.27
CA LEU A 45 8.81 17.86 13.48
C LEU A 45 9.12 18.77 12.30
N ASP A 46 10.39 19.15 12.18
CA ASP A 46 10.88 19.80 10.97
C ASP A 46 10.82 18.86 9.78
N PHE A 47 10.45 19.38 8.63
CA PHE A 47 10.40 18.62 7.38
C PHE A 47 10.69 19.49 6.17
N ALA A 48 11.12 18.86 5.10
CA ALA A 48 11.31 19.49 3.79
C ALA A 48 10.31 18.90 2.78
N GLU A 49 9.75 19.75 1.93
CA GLU A 49 9.05 19.30 0.73
C GLU A 49 10.10 18.86 -0.31
N VAL A 50 9.97 17.63 -0.79
CA VAL A 50 10.92 17.07 -1.75
C VAL A 50 10.20 16.42 -2.93
N ARG A 51 10.94 16.21 -4.01
CA ARG A 51 10.48 15.43 -5.16
C ARG A 51 11.20 14.09 -5.20
N VAL A 52 10.43 13.05 -5.49
CA VAL A 52 10.90 11.67 -5.61
C VAL A 52 10.58 11.18 -7.02
N LYS A 53 11.58 10.81 -7.79
CA LYS A 53 11.37 10.27 -9.13
C LYS A 53 11.00 8.80 -9.03
N SER A 54 9.80 8.43 -9.49
CA SER A 54 9.40 7.03 -9.64
C SER A 54 10.25 6.33 -10.70
N ARG A 55 10.34 5.00 -10.67
CA ARG A 55 11.14 4.26 -11.66
C ARG A 55 10.62 4.34 -13.10
N ASP A 56 9.43 4.88 -13.33
CA ASP A 56 8.88 5.18 -14.64
C ASP A 56 8.77 6.70 -14.93
N GLY A 57 9.50 7.50 -14.15
CA GLY A 57 9.76 8.91 -14.46
C GLY A 57 8.79 9.93 -13.88
N LEU A 58 7.79 9.57 -13.08
CA LEU A 58 6.90 10.53 -12.43
C LEU A 58 7.62 11.24 -11.28
N GLU A 59 7.50 12.57 -11.21
CA GLU A 59 8.02 13.41 -10.12
C GLU A 59 7.01 13.48 -8.97
N LEU A 60 7.12 12.56 -8.03
CA LEU A 60 6.20 12.42 -6.90
C LEU A 60 6.45 13.49 -5.85
N ALA A 61 5.37 14.01 -5.25
CA ALA A 61 5.45 14.89 -4.10
C ALA A 61 5.73 14.08 -2.82
N ALA A 62 6.66 14.53 -2.01
CA ALA A 62 7.00 13.86 -0.77
C ALA A 62 7.41 14.85 0.33
N TRP A 63 7.39 14.39 1.58
CA TRP A 63 7.99 15.06 2.72
C TRP A 63 9.15 14.25 3.25
N TRP A 64 10.23 14.94 3.58
CA TRP A 64 11.37 14.36 4.26
C TRP A 64 11.50 14.95 5.66
N VAL A 65 11.38 14.10 6.67
CA VAL A 65 11.68 14.42 8.07
C VAL A 65 13.09 13.90 8.35
N PRO A 66 14.06 14.76 8.69
CA PRO A 66 15.42 14.33 8.96
C PRO A 66 15.51 13.40 10.17
N GLY A 67 16.39 12.39 10.11
CA GLY A 67 16.68 11.49 11.21
C GLY A 67 17.87 11.91 12.04
N GLY A 68 18.22 11.08 13.02
CA GLY A 68 19.42 11.20 13.85
C GLY A 68 20.72 10.87 13.10
N ARG A 69 21.80 10.65 13.87
CA ARG A 69 23.13 10.35 13.29
C ARG A 69 23.22 8.98 12.63
N GLU A 70 22.41 8.01 13.07
CA GLU A 70 22.34 6.70 12.46
C GLU A 70 21.62 6.78 11.12
N ARG A 71 22.19 6.12 10.10
CA ARG A 71 21.64 6.18 8.73
C ARG A 71 20.50 5.17 8.54
N LYS A 72 19.48 5.27 9.37
CA LYS A 72 18.25 4.47 9.29
C LYS A 72 17.06 5.32 8.86
N ALA A 73 16.23 4.78 8.00
CA ALA A 73 15.07 5.48 7.48
C ALA A 73 13.82 4.64 7.46
N ALA A 74 12.66 5.31 7.39
CA ALA A 74 11.38 4.71 7.09
C ALA A 74 10.79 5.36 5.83
N LEU A 75 10.17 4.55 4.97
CA LEU A 75 9.38 5.00 3.84
C LEU A 75 7.90 4.68 4.12
N LEU A 76 7.09 5.73 4.30
CA LEU A 76 5.68 5.64 4.63
C LEU A 76 4.81 5.76 3.38
N VAL A 77 3.89 4.81 3.19
CA VAL A 77 3.12 4.61 1.94
C VAL A 77 1.63 4.50 2.25
N HIS A 78 0.88 5.54 1.90
CA HIS A 78 -0.56 5.64 2.15
C HIS A 78 -1.42 4.69 1.31
N GLY A 79 -2.72 4.59 1.63
CA GLY A 79 -3.71 3.80 0.91
C GLY A 79 -4.38 4.53 -0.26
N LEU A 80 -5.41 3.90 -0.83
CA LEU A 80 -6.24 4.47 -1.89
C LEU A 80 -7.03 5.69 -1.36
N ASN A 81 -7.19 6.73 -2.20
CA ASN A 81 -7.90 7.98 -1.88
C ASN A 81 -7.33 8.75 -0.69
N ALA A 82 -6.05 8.59 -0.43
CA ALA A 82 -5.33 9.17 0.69
C ALA A 82 -4.11 9.96 0.22
N SER A 83 -3.33 10.49 1.15
CA SER A 83 -2.11 11.23 0.89
C SER A 83 -1.06 11.01 1.97
N LYS A 84 0.15 11.51 1.77
CA LYS A 84 1.20 11.55 2.80
C LYS A 84 0.79 12.26 4.08
N GLY A 85 -0.21 13.18 4.00
CA GLY A 85 -0.78 13.91 5.13
C GLY A 85 -2.02 13.28 5.75
N SER A 86 -2.39 12.05 5.40
CA SER A 86 -3.58 11.40 5.95
C SER A 86 -3.50 11.18 7.45
N PRO A 87 -4.61 11.37 8.19
CA PRO A 87 -4.65 11.32 9.66
C PRO A 87 -4.27 9.95 10.24
N TYR A 88 -4.24 8.89 9.44
CA TYR A 88 -3.80 7.57 9.88
C TYR A 88 -2.33 7.26 9.53
N VAL A 89 -1.69 8.08 8.70
CA VAL A 89 -0.26 7.95 8.36
C VAL A 89 0.60 8.70 9.37
N LEU A 90 0.22 9.94 9.67
CA LEU A 90 1.02 10.85 10.50
C LEU A 90 1.27 10.35 11.94
N PRO A 91 0.35 9.64 12.62
CA PRO A 91 0.59 9.12 13.98
C PRO A 91 1.78 8.16 14.14
N ALA A 92 2.30 7.62 13.05
CA ALA A 92 3.53 6.82 13.09
C ALA A 92 4.79 7.68 13.24
N LEU A 93 4.75 8.96 12.84
CA LEU A 93 5.93 9.85 12.81
C LEU A 93 6.62 10.00 14.17
N PRO A 94 5.91 10.30 15.30
CA PRO A 94 6.55 10.43 16.59
C PRO A 94 7.36 9.20 17.01
N VAL A 95 6.86 8.00 16.67
CA VAL A 95 7.54 6.74 17.02
C VAL A 95 8.84 6.60 16.22
N TYR A 96 8.82 6.87 14.92
CA TYR A 96 10.02 6.83 14.09
C TYR A 96 11.04 7.91 14.50
N ALA A 97 10.56 9.14 14.76
CA ALA A 97 11.41 10.27 15.17
C ALA A 97 12.09 10.00 16.52
N GLN A 98 11.37 9.49 17.53
CA GLN A 98 11.92 9.10 18.82
C GLN A 98 13.03 8.05 18.70
N LEU A 99 12.90 7.15 17.74
CA LEU A 99 13.90 6.13 17.45
C LEU A 99 15.02 6.64 16.53
N GLY A 100 15.00 7.92 16.12
CA GLY A 100 16.04 8.54 15.30
C GLY A 100 16.01 8.18 13.82
N PHE A 101 14.88 7.65 13.30
CA PHE A 101 14.73 7.41 11.86
C PHE A 101 14.58 8.73 11.08
N GLY A 102 15.22 8.83 9.91
CA GLY A 102 14.74 9.73 8.87
C GLY A 102 13.46 9.15 8.25
N VAL A 103 12.47 10.00 7.95
CA VAL A 103 11.18 9.50 7.43
C VAL A 103 10.84 10.17 6.11
N LEU A 104 10.66 9.36 5.07
CA LEU A 104 10.15 9.78 3.78
C LEU A 104 8.67 9.40 3.67
N LEU A 105 7.79 10.41 3.52
CA LEU A 105 6.38 10.22 3.27
C LEU A 105 6.10 10.61 1.81
N VAL A 106 5.58 9.68 1.01
CA VAL A 106 5.36 9.90 -0.42
C VAL A 106 3.87 9.93 -0.76
N ASP A 107 3.45 10.89 -1.58
CA ASP A 107 2.19 10.77 -2.30
C ASP A 107 2.41 9.84 -3.49
N LEU A 108 1.70 8.72 -3.53
CA LEU A 108 1.72 7.82 -4.68
C LEU A 108 1.14 8.49 -5.93
N ARG A 109 1.44 7.94 -7.12
CA ARG A 109 0.85 8.40 -8.38
C ARG A 109 -0.66 8.63 -8.27
N ALA A 110 -1.15 9.68 -8.91
CA ALA A 110 -2.55 10.10 -8.92
C ALA A 110 -3.14 10.51 -7.57
N HIS A 111 -2.36 10.54 -6.47
CA HIS A 111 -2.82 10.92 -5.13
C HIS A 111 -2.14 12.19 -4.63
N GLY A 112 -2.78 12.85 -3.66
CA GLY A 112 -2.26 14.07 -3.03
C GLY A 112 -1.78 15.09 -4.06
N ALA A 113 -0.54 15.58 -3.92
CA ALA A 113 0.12 16.52 -4.83
C ALA A 113 0.97 15.85 -5.93
N SER A 114 0.97 14.52 -6.03
CA SER A 114 1.71 13.78 -7.06
C SER A 114 0.99 13.79 -8.40
N PRO A 115 1.73 13.77 -9.54
CA PRO A 115 1.16 13.68 -10.87
C PRO A 115 0.50 12.34 -11.15
N GLY A 116 -0.09 12.21 -12.32
CA GLY A 116 -0.81 11.02 -12.77
C GLY A 116 -2.32 11.19 -12.63
N GLY A 117 -3.06 10.40 -13.38
CA GLY A 117 -4.53 10.44 -13.41
C GLY A 117 -5.19 9.14 -12.99
N ARG A 118 -4.41 8.09 -12.76
CA ARG A 118 -4.93 6.74 -12.46
C ARG A 118 -4.10 6.01 -11.43
N THR A 119 -4.79 5.26 -10.57
CA THR A 119 -4.22 4.25 -9.68
C THR A 119 -4.44 2.86 -10.26
N THR A 120 -3.56 1.94 -9.90
CA THR A 120 -3.60 0.54 -10.31
C THR A 120 -3.71 -0.41 -9.13
N LEU A 121 -4.10 0.13 -7.97
CA LEU A 121 -4.28 -0.61 -6.72
C LEU A 121 -3.03 -1.44 -6.33
N GLY A 122 -1.85 -0.81 -6.38
CA GLY A 122 -0.59 -1.42 -5.97
C GLY A 122 0.19 -2.10 -7.11
N ALA A 123 -0.32 -2.15 -8.36
CA ALA A 123 0.40 -2.78 -9.46
C ALA A 123 1.55 -1.91 -9.98
N LEU A 124 1.30 -0.65 -10.35
CA LEU A 124 2.31 0.30 -10.81
C LEU A 124 2.86 1.17 -9.66
N GLU A 125 2.12 1.31 -8.57
CA GLU A 125 2.55 2.04 -7.37
C GLU A 125 3.82 1.45 -6.75
N LEU A 126 4.13 0.18 -7.04
CA LEU A 126 5.44 -0.38 -6.65
C LEU A 126 6.62 0.43 -7.23
N ARG A 127 6.46 1.05 -8.42
CA ARG A 127 7.51 1.87 -9.05
C ARG A 127 7.73 3.18 -8.28
N ASP A 128 6.69 3.68 -7.62
CA ASP A 128 6.74 4.87 -6.77
C ASP A 128 7.52 4.56 -5.49
N VAL A 129 7.20 3.44 -4.84
CA VAL A 129 7.89 2.98 -3.63
C VAL A 129 9.36 2.66 -3.91
N LEU A 130 9.66 2.03 -5.06
CA LEU A 130 11.04 1.79 -5.50
C LEU A 130 11.78 3.11 -5.74
N GLY A 131 11.11 4.11 -6.34
CA GLY A 131 11.67 5.47 -6.45
C GLY A 131 12.00 6.09 -5.11
N GLY A 132 11.13 5.88 -4.09
CA GLY A 132 11.41 6.28 -2.71
C GLY A 132 12.64 5.63 -2.11
N LEU A 133 12.82 4.32 -2.34
CA LEU A 133 14.03 3.60 -1.92
C LEU A 133 15.28 4.12 -2.65
N ASP A 134 15.19 4.39 -3.96
CA ASP A 134 16.28 4.93 -4.75
C ASP A 134 16.66 6.35 -4.26
N TRP A 135 15.67 7.19 -3.92
CA TRP A 135 15.88 8.52 -3.35
C TRP A 135 16.59 8.47 -1.99
N LEU A 136 16.22 7.53 -1.11
CA LEU A 136 16.88 7.32 0.19
C LEU A 136 18.31 6.82 0.00
N ALA A 137 18.55 5.86 -0.89
CA ALA A 137 19.87 5.32 -1.18
C ALA A 137 20.84 6.39 -1.69
N GLN A 138 20.41 7.31 -2.57
CA GLN A 138 21.18 8.45 -3.04
C GLN A 138 21.59 9.42 -1.93
N ARG A 139 20.90 9.39 -0.77
CA ARG A 139 21.19 10.20 0.43
C ARG A 139 21.95 9.44 1.50
N GLY A 140 22.45 8.26 1.18
CA GLY A 140 23.27 7.44 2.06
C GLY A 140 22.48 6.61 3.07
N TYR A 141 21.19 6.34 2.80
CA TYR A 141 20.39 5.39 3.55
C TYR A 141 20.31 4.07 2.75
N PRO A 142 21.14 3.06 3.08
CA PRO A 142 21.12 1.79 2.36
C PRO A 142 19.77 1.09 2.57
N ARG A 143 19.34 0.27 1.61
CA ARG A 143 18.03 -0.39 1.67
C ARG A 143 17.86 -1.26 2.89
N GLU A 144 18.94 -1.91 3.31
CA GLU A 144 19.02 -2.76 4.51
C GLU A 144 18.78 -1.99 5.81
N ALA A 145 18.86 -0.66 5.78
CA ALA A 145 18.53 0.23 6.88
C ALA A 145 17.17 0.92 6.74
N VAL A 146 16.35 0.54 5.73
CA VAL A 146 15.04 1.13 5.48
C VAL A 146 13.92 0.21 5.97
N VAL A 147 13.02 0.75 6.78
CA VAL A 147 11.73 0.13 7.10
C VAL A 147 10.67 0.62 6.12
N LEU A 148 9.95 -0.28 5.48
CA LEU A 148 8.77 0.04 4.69
C LEU A 148 7.52 -0.05 5.55
N HIS A 149 6.76 1.02 5.65
CA HIS A 149 5.49 1.04 6.38
C HIS A 149 4.36 1.48 5.45
N GLY A 150 3.37 0.63 5.27
CA GLY A 150 2.25 0.90 4.37
C GLY A 150 0.89 0.62 4.99
N TRP A 151 -0.13 1.32 4.46
CA TRP A 151 -1.54 1.17 4.86
C TRP A 151 -2.40 0.76 3.66
N SER A 152 -3.28 -0.23 3.83
CA SER A 152 -4.23 -0.69 2.81
C SER A 152 -3.54 -1.03 1.48
N MET A 153 -3.82 -0.31 0.41
CA MET A 153 -3.11 -0.42 -0.87
C MET A 153 -1.60 -0.25 -0.68
N GLY A 154 -1.17 0.72 0.13
CA GLY A 154 0.24 0.94 0.47
C GLY A 154 0.87 -0.27 1.15
N ALA A 155 0.17 -0.90 2.12
CA ALA A 155 0.62 -2.11 2.79
C ALA A 155 0.88 -3.26 1.80
N SER A 156 -0.06 -3.48 0.89
CA SER A 156 0.07 -4.50 -0.15
C SER A 156 1.19 -4.18 -1.15
N THR A 157 1.45 -2.89 -1.39
CA THR A 157 2.52 -2.43 -2.28
C THR A 157 3.88 -2.62 -1.64
N VAL A 158 4.06 -2.23 -0.35
CA VAL A 158 5.36 -2.37 0.34
C VAL A 158 5.76 -3.82 0.55
N LEU A 159 4.81 -4.73 0.81
CA LEU A 159 5.08 -6.17 0.85
C LEU A 159 5.69 -6.67 -0.46
N ARG A 160 5.11 -6.26 -1.60
CA ARG A 160 5.60 -6.68 -2.93
C ARG A 160 6.95 -6.09 -3.28
N VAL A 161 7.20 -4.83 -2.89
CA VAL A 161 8.51 -4.19 -3.08
C VAL A 161 9.57 -4.89 -2.23
N ALA A 162 9.30 -5.10 -0.95
CA ALA A 162 10.22 -5.74 -0.02
C ALA A 162 10.62 -7.17 -0.44
N ALA A 163 9.73 -7.89 -1.13
CA ALA A 163 10.03 -9.22 -1.64
C ALA A 163 11.07 -9.27 -2.80
N GLY A 164 11.45 -8.13 -3.33
CA GLY A 164 12.48 -7.98 -4.37
C GLY A 164 13.64 -7.09 -3.97
N GLU A 165 13.59 -6.54 -2.74
CA GLU A 165 14.58 -5.58 -2.23
C GLU A 165 15.01 -5.98 -0.81
N SER A 166 16.29 -5.85 -0.51
CA SER A 166 16.83 -6.14 0.84
C SER A 166 16.50 -5.00 1.81
N VAL A 167 15.27 -4.98 2.35
CA VAL A 167 14.86 -3.95 3.33
C VAL A 167 14.97 -4.46 4.75
N ARG A 168 15.08 -3.54 5.74
CA ARG A 168 15.24 -3.88 7.14
C ARG A 168 14.06 -4.61 7.74
N ALA A 169 12.86 -4.12 7.46
CA ALA A 169 11.61 -4.68 7.95
C ALA A 169 10.41 -4.13 7.18
N VAL A 170 9.25 -4.75 7.34
CA VAL A 170 7.99 -4.28 6.79
C VAL A 170 6.95 -4.17 7.90
N VAL A 171 6.21 -3.05 7.91
CA VAL A 171 4.99 -2.85 8.69
C VAL A 171 3.83 -2.70 7.71
N ALA A 172 2.84 -3.57 7.81
CA ALA A 172 1.71 -3.62 6.88
C ALA A 172 0.38 -3.57 7.62
N ASP A 173 -0.30 -2.42 7.55
CA ASP A 173 -1.60 -2.19 8.19
C ASP A 173 -2.73 -2.36 7.18
N SER A 174 -3.68 -3.26 7.48
CA SER A 174 -4.92 -3.48 6.72
C SER A 174 -4.70 -3.81 5.23
N GLY A 175 -3.60 -4.49 4.90
CA GLY A 175 -3.25 -4.88 3.54
C GLY A 175 -4.07 -6.05 3.01
N TYR A 176 -4.31 -6.11 1.71
CA TYR A 176 -4.91 -7.29 1.08
C TYR A 176 -3.84 -8.32 0.68
N ALA A 177 -4.19 -9.60 0.76
CA ALA A 177 -3.30 -10.71 0.39
C ALA A 177 -3.23 -10.95 -1.12
N ARG A 178 -4.33 -10.71 -1.84
CA ARG A 178 -4.43 -10.85 -3.30
C ARG A 178 -5.49 -9.89 -3.86
N LEU A 179 -5.10 -9.07 -4.83
CA LEU A 179 -6.02 -8.07 -5.40
C LEU A 179 -7.23 -8.72 -6.08
N SER A 180 -7.03 -9.82 -6.84
CA SER A 180 -8.13 -10.53 -7.49
C SER A 180 -9.16 -11.08 -6.50
N ARG A 181 -8.73 -11.52 -5.30
CA ARG A 181 -9.63 -11.96 -4.23
C ARG A 181 -10.43 -10.78 -3.68
N LEU A 182 -9.75 -9.68 -3.32
CA LEU A 182 -10.40 -8.47 -2.83
C LEU A 182 -11.46 -7.95 -3.81
N LEU A 183 -11.11 -7.89 -5.10
CA LEU A 183 -12.05 -7.42 -6.12
C LEU A 183 -13.26 -8.36 -6.27
N ARG A 184 -13.06 -9.69 -6.22
CA ARG A 184 -14.19 -10.65 -6.23
C ARG A 184 -15.09 -10.49 -5.01
N GLN A 185 -14.53 -10.28 -3.82
CA GLN A 185 -15.31 -10.05 -2.59
C GLN A 185 -16.13 -8.75 -2.67
N ARG A 186 -15.60 -7.71 -3.32
CA ARG A 186 -16.24 -6.39 -3.41
C ARG A 186 -17.28 -6.27 -4.51
N MET A 187 -17.07 -6.91 -5.65
CA MET A 187 -17.96 -6.75 -6.83
C MET A 187 -18.70 -8.03 -7.21
N GLY A 188 -18.42 -9.12 -6.52
CA GLY A 188 -19.04 -10.42 -6.77
C GLY A 188 -18.41 -11.19 -7.94
N PRO A 189 -18.75 -12.50 -8.05
CA PRO A 189 -18.16 -13.39 -9.05
C PRO A 189 -18.54 -13.03 -10.49
N TRP A 190 -19.70 -12.43 -10.69
CA TRP A 190 -20.23 -12.09 -12.02
C TRP A 190 -19.60 -10.85 -12.65
N LEU A 191 -19.29 -9.82 -11.86
CA LEU A 191 -18.68 -8.60 -12.38
C LEU A 191 -17.14 -8.67 -12.47
N TYR A 192 -16.53 -9.52 -11.63
CA TYR A 192 -15.08 -9.61 -11.58
C TYR A 192 -14.40 -10.00 -12.92
N PRO A 193 -14.91 -11.00 -13.71
CA PRO A 193 -14.23 -11.36 -14.95
C PRO A 193 -14.14 -10.22 -15.96
N GLY A 194 -15.25 -9.47 -16.15
CA GLY A 194 -15.27 -8.30 -17.01
C GLY A 194 -14.37 -7.18 -16.50
N ALA A 195 -14.38 -6.91 -15.18
CA ALA A 195 -13.50 -5.92 -14.56
C ALA A 195 -12.02 -6.32 -14.68
N ALA A 196 -11.68 -7.60 -14.55
CA ALA A 196 -10.31 -8.09 -14.74
C ALA A 196 -9.84 -7.92 -16.19
N LEU A 197 -10.70 -8.21 -17.18
CA LEU A 197 -10.41 -7.97 -18.58
C LEU A 197 -10.25 -6.48 -18.87
N ALA A 198 -11.18 -5.66 -18.38
CA ALA A 198 -11.12 -4.20 -18.52
C ALA A 198 -9.86 -3.59 -17.87
N SER A 199 -9.42 -4.11 -16.71
CA SER A 199 -8.20 -3.69 -16.05
C SER A 199 -6.95 -3.99 -16.91
N ARG A 200 -6.90 -5.14 -17.55
CA ARG A 200 -5.81 -5.48 -18.48
C ARG A 200 -5.79 -4.53 -19.68
N TRP A 201 -6.95 -4.21 -20.21
CA TRP A 201 -7.07 -3.40 -21.43
C TRP A 201 -6.82 -1.90 -21.18
N LEU A 202 -7.44 -1.34 -20.11
CA LEU A 202 -7.35 0.08 -19.79
C LEU A 202 -6.08 0.47 -19.03
N LEU A 203 -5.58 -0.42 -18.19
CA LEU A 203 -4.49 -0.12 -17.23
C LEU A 203 -3.22 -0.93 -17.50
N GLY A 204 -3.27 -1.92 -18.39
CA GLY A 204 -2.17 -2.88 -18.59
C GLY A 204 -1.93 -3.78 -17.38
N VAL A 205 -2.91 -3.92 -16.47
CA VAL A 205 -2.75 -4.60 -15.18
C VAL A 205 -3.60 -5.86 -15.11
N ASN A 206 -2.93 -6.98 -14.77
CA ASN A 206 -3.61 -8.20 -14.38
C ASN A 206 -3.82 -8.23 -12.85
N PRO A 207 -5.04 -8.10 -12.31
CA PRO A 207 -5.26 -8.12 -10.87
C PRO A 207 -4.80 -9.42 -10.20
N ALA A 208 -4.76 -10.54 -10.91
CA ALA A 208 -4.30 -11.83 -10.37
C ALA A 208 -2.78 -11.86 -10.12
N ALA A 209 -2.00 -11.03 -10.83
CA ALA A 209 -0.56 -10.90 -10.63
C ALA A 209 -0.20 -10.04 -9.40
N VAL A 210 -1.16 -9.30 -8.84
CA VAL A 210 -0.96 -8.51 -7.61
C VAL A 210 -1.28 -9.40 -6.41
N ALA A 211 -0.24 -10.10 -5.92
CA ALA A 211 -0.34 -11.16 -4.91
C ALA A 211 0.63 -10.95 -3.74
N PRO A 212 0.33 -10.02 -2.80
CA PRO A 212 1.14 -9.79 -1.60
C PRO A 212 1.37 -11.04 -0.73
N GLU A 213 0.47 -12.03 -0.75
CA GLU A 213 0.69 -13.31 -0.03
C GLU A 213 1.91 -14.07 -0.56
N ALA A 214 2.16 -14.04 -1.88
CA ALA A 214 3.36 -14.63 -2.45
C ALA A 214 4.62 -13.81 -2.08
N ALA A 215 4.48 -12.50 -1.91
CA ALA A 215 5.54 -11.65 -1.40
C ALA A 215 5.85 -11.95 0.08
N ALA A 216 4.85 -12.15 0.92
CA ALA A 216 5.03 -12.52 2.32
C ALA A 216 5.83 -13.84 2.46
N ALA A 217 5.55 -14.84 1.63
CA ALA A 217 6.32 -16.09 1.59
C ALA A 217 7.80 -15.87 1.22
N ARG A 218 8.09 -14.91 0.32
CA ARG A 218 9.48 -14.54 -0.02
C ARG A 218 10.17 -13.80 1.11
N LEU A 219 9.47 -12.89 1.82
CA LEU A 219 10.00 -12.21 3.01
C LEU A 219 10.35 -13.21 4.11
N ARG A 220 9.51 -14.24 4.30
CA ARG A 220 9.80 -15.36 5.19
C ARG A 220 11.12 -16.06 4.82
N ALA A 221 11.26 -16.43 3.54
CA ALA A 221 12.46 -17.10 3.06
C ALA A 221 13.73 -16.24 3.20
N ALA A 222 13.60 -14.91 3.11
CA ALA A 222 14.67 -13.95 3.32
C ALA A 222 14.92 -13.60 4.80
N GLY A 223 14.07 -14.05 5.72
CA GLY A 223 14.13 -13.70 7.13
C GLY A 223 13.83 -12.22 7.41
N THR A 224 13.17 -11.51 6.49
CA THR A 224 12.84 -10.08 6.65
C THR A 224 11.72 -9.91 7.68
N PRO A 225 11.93 -9.19 8.81
CA PRO A 225 10.92 -9.02 9.83
C PRO A 225 9.65 -8.36 9.29
N LEU A 226 8.49 -8.94 9.65
CA LEU A 226 7.18 -8.48 9.19
C LEU A 226 6.23 -8.27 10.37
N PHE A 227 5.61 -7.07 10.43
CA PHE A 227 4.55 -6.75 11.37
C PHE A 227 3.25 -6.47 10.60
N LEU A 228 2.26 -7.33 10.81
CA LEU A 228 0.92 -7.21 10.25
C LEU A 228 -0.02 -6.63 11.32
N LEU A 229 -0.77 -5.59 10.96
CA LEU A 229 -1.83 -5.00 11.78
C LEU A 229 -3.14 -5.09 10.99
N HIS A 230 -4.23 -5.53 11.63
CA HIS A 230 -5.52 -5.60 10.95
C HIS A 230 -6.69 -5.63 11.93
N GLY A 231 -7.69 -4.79 11.67
CA GLY A 231 -8.94 -4.82 12.43
C GLY A 231 -9.85 -5.95 11.96
N ASN A 232 -10.39 -6.74 12.89
CA ASN A 232 -11.27 -7.86 12.50
C ASN A 232 -12.69 -7.41 12.10
N ALA A 233 -13.05 -6.14 12.32
CA ALA A 233 -14.27 -5.52 11.79
C ALA A 233 -14.04 -4.76 10.47
N ASP A 234 -12.90 -4.98 9.79
CA ASP A 234 -12.60 -4.35 8.50
C ASP A 234 -13.52 -4.86 7.39
N ARG A 235 -14.37 -3.97 6.88
CA ARG A 235 -15.29 -4.24 5.76
C ARG A 235 -14.73 -3.80 4.40
N THR A 236 -13.59 -3.08 4.40
CA THR A 236 -12.92 -2.61 3.17
C THR A 236 -11.96 -3.66 2.64
N VAL A 237 -11.11 -4.18 3.51
CA VAL A 237 -10.24 -5.33 3.26
C VAL A 237 -10.56 -6.37 4.34
N PRO A 238 -11.38 -7.37 4.05
CA PRO A 238 -11.81 -8.35 5.05
C PRO A 238 -10.62 -9.00 5.78
N TYR A 239 -10.79 -9.29 7.07
CA TYR A 239 -9.73 -9.80 7.95
C TYR A 239 -9.11 -11.13 7.47
N ASP A 240 -9.83 -11.91 6.66
CA ASP A 240 -9.29 -13.13 6.04
C ASP A 240 -8.06 -12.87 5.17
N HIS A 241 -7.85 -11.64 4.70
CA HIS A 241 -6.63 -11.24 4.00
C HIS A 241 -5.42 -11.21 4.95
N ALA A 242 -5.57 -10.71 6.19
CA ALA A 242 -4.50 -10.74 7.18
C ALA A 242 -4.12 -12.18 7.56
N LEU A 243 -5.13 -13.06 7.75
CA LEU A 243 -4.92 -14.48 8.02
C LEU A 243 -4.16 -15.18 6.89
N ARG A 244 -4.43 -14.82 5.63
CA ARG A 244 -3.69 -15.35 4.48
C ARG A 244 -2.25 -14.85 4.41
N LEU A 245 -2.02 -13.58 4.70
CA LEU A 245 -0.65 -13.04 4.77
C LEU A 245 0.14 -13.71 5.89
N HIS A 246 -0.48 -13.90 7.06
CA HIS A 246 0.13 -14.59 8.20
C HIS A 246 0.34 -16.08 7.91
N ALA A 247 -0.59 -16.76 7.24
CA ALA A 247 -0.40 -18.16 6.83
C ALA A 247 0.77 -18.33 5.84
N ALA A 248 1.04 -17.32 5.00
CA ALA A 248 2.21 -17.29 4.11
C ALA A 248 3.53 -16.99 4.85
N TYR A 249 3.44 -16.36 6.02
CA TYR A 249 4.58 -16.06 6.90
C TYR A 249 4.15 -16.21 8.39
N PRO A 250 4.08 -17.44 8.94
CA PRO A 250 3.60 -17.70 10.30
C PRO A 250 4.43 -17.05 11.40
N GLU A 251 5.73 -16.81 11.17
CA GLU A 251 6.63 -16.15 12.12
C GLU A 251 6.48 -14.61 12.13
N ALA A 252 5.72 -14.04 11.18
CA ALA A 252 5.40 -12.63 11.20
C ALA A 252 4.57 -12.27 12.44
N ARG A 253 4.83 -11.10 13.03
CA ARG A 253 3.96 -10.58 14.08
C ARG A 253 2.61 -10.22 13.48
N LEU A 254 1.52 -10.80 13.96
CA LEU A 254 0.16 -10.40 13.63
C LEU A 254 -0.49 -9.75 14.85
N TRP A 255 -0.90 -8.50 14.72
CA TRP A 255 -1.74 -7.83 15.69
C TRP A 255 -3.16 -7.70 15.16
N THR A 256 -4.05 -8.53 15.69
CA THR A 256 -5.49 -8.42 15.46
C THR A 256 -6.07 -7.36 16.38
N LEU A 257 -6.73 -6.36 15.81
CA LEU A 257 -7.44 -5.32 16.55
C LEU A 257 -8.92 -5.67 16.60
N GLU A 258 -9.38 -6.09 17.78
CA GLU A 258 -10.75 -6.53 18.01
C GLU A 258 -11.76 -5.38 17.86
N GLY A 259 -12.74 -5.54 16.96
CA GLY A 259 -13.77 -4.54 16.69
C GLY A 259 -13.31 -3.34 15.87
N PHE A 260 -12.05 -3.27 15.46
CA PHE A 260 -11.53 -2.12 14.72
C PHE A 260 -11.83 -2.23 13.22
N PRO A 261 -12.25 -1.12 12.59
CA PRO A 261 -12.45 -1.03 11.15
C PRO A 261 -11.14 -0.81 10.38
N HIS A 262 -11.25 -0.58 9.07
CA HIS A 262 -10.14 -0.38 8.13
C HIS A 262 -9.19 0.76 8.52
N VAL A 263 -7.86 0.51 8.48
CA VAL A 263 -6.76 1.47 8.77
C VAL A 263 -6.97 2.30 10.03
N SER A 264 -7.43 1.70 11.09
CA SER A 264 -7.75 2.37 12.36
C SER A 264 -6.85 1.99 13.52
N ALA A 265 -5.80 1.20 13.30
CA ALA A 265 -4.85 0.77 14.33
C ALA A 265 -4.27 1.96 15.12
N TRP A 266 -4.02 3.10 14.48
CA TRP A 266 -3.50 4.32 15.07
C TRP A 266 -4.37 4.91 16.20
N ARG A 267 -5.67 4.53 16.27
CA ARG A 267 -6.60 4.95 17.33
C ARG A 267 -6.49 4.08 18.58
N HIS A 268 -5.82 2.93 18.49
CA HIS A 268 -5.66 2.04 19.63
C HIS A 268 -4.60 2.60 20.59
N PRO A 269 -4.85 2.65 21.92
CA PRO A 269 -3.90 3.22 22.89
C PRO A 269 -2.50 2.59 22.84
N GLU A 270 -2.40 1.31 22.51
CA GLU A 270 -1.14 0.59 22.42
C GLU A 270 -0.41 0.75 21.07
N TYR A 271 -0.97 1.47 20.10
CA TYR A 271 -0.40 1.54 18.75
C TYR A 271 1.07 2.00 18.76
N ALA A 272 1.33 3.13 19.40
CA ALA A 272 2.68 3.68 19.47
C ALA A 272 3.64 2.73 20.19
N ALA A 273 3.23 2.14 21.32
CA ALA A 273 4.04 1.21 22.10
C ALA A 273 4.37 -0.07 21.32
N ARG A 274 3.40 -0.65 20.61
CA ARG A 274 3.60 -1.87 19.81
C ARG A 274 4.48 -1.61 18.59
N LEU A 275 4.29 -0.48 17.90
CA LEU A 275 5.13 -0.07 16.79
C LEU A 275 6.58 0.17 17.28
N HIS A 276 6.74 0.90 18.39
CA HIS A 276 8.04 1.14 19.02
C HIS A 276 8.73 -0.18 19.39
N ALA A 277 8.03 -1.09 20.06
CA ALA A 277 8.57 -2.40 20.46
C ALA A 277 8.99 -3.28 19.27
N PHE A 278 8.26 -3.21 18.15
CA PHE A 278 8.66 -3.90 16.92
C PHE A 278 9.95 -3.30 16.36
N LEU A 279 10.01 -1.99 16.20
CA LEU A 279 11.14 -1.28 15.60
C LEU A 279 12.41 -1.38 16.45
N SER A 280 12.30 -1.25 17.78
CA SER A 280 13.42 -1.40 18.71
C SER A 280 13.95 -2.83 18.77
N GLY A 281 13.08 -3.81 18.54
CA GLY A 281 13.43 -5.23 18.49
C GLY A 281 14.16 -5.69 17.22
N LEU A 282 14.32 -4.80 16.22
CA LEU A 282 14.97 -5.15 14.96
C LEU A 282 16.48 -5.41 15.08
N GLY A 283 17.09 -5.16 16.23
CA GLY A 283 18.50 -5.49 16.56
C GLY A 283 19.53 -5.17 15.49
N GLY A 284 20.82 -5.22 15.83
CA GLY A 284 21.93 -5.06 14.88
C GLY A 284 22.34 -3.60 14.60
N ARG A 285 23.44 -3.43 13.86
CA ARG A 285 23.89 -2.10 13.39
C ARG A 285 23.00 -1.62 12.23
N TRP A 286 22.63 -0.37 12.27
CA TRP A 286 21.87 0.33 11.24
C TRP A 286 22.80 0.92 10.18
#